data_e77b7232bbc1be1414cf623ee981f199
#
_entry.id   e77b7232bbc1be1414cf623ee981f199
#
_cell.length_a   1.000
_cell.length_b   1.000
_cell.length_c   1.000
_cell.angle_alpha   90.00
_cell.angle_beta   90.00
_cell.angle_gamma   90.00
#
_symmetry.space_group_name_H-M   'P 1'
#
loop_
_entity.id
_entity.type
_entity.pdbx_description
1 polymer ?
#
loop_
_entity_poly.entity_id
_entity_poly.type
_entity_poly.pdbx_seq_one_letter_code
_entity_poly.pdbx_strand_id
1 'polypeptide(L)'
;MMKSNLFDFVQCMRQMEDYEYLLSLLAHHCGPTIERVKVSSLLNIRNSKNRLLSEVWENRKEELLQFFGVSSFSLKKDDSGEIVLIYHEDLLKEQLCKKEHVEFLSRFGYQNDWDYLQYLEFLKKRYTNLCPHEIGVFLGYPIYDVMQFISCPNKECRFVGYWKVYENEEVAKEIFRSYDEAKQISCLKTVEKIFPESALKRKIYKSLMNSTLS
;
A
#
# COMPACT_ATOMS: atom_id res chain seq x y z
N MET A 1 19.18 9.13 -10.79
CA MET A 1 18.59 10.41 -10.31
C MET A 1 17.37 10.23 -9.40
N MET A 2 16.47 9.26 -9.61
CA MET A 2 15.34 8.97 -8.67
C MET A 2 15.76 8.70 -7.21
N LYS A 3 16.94 8.14 -6.95
CA LYS A 3 17.42 7.82 -5.59
C LYS A 3 17.73 9.04 -4.72
N SER A 4 18.07 10.19 -5.29
CA SER A 4 18.42 11.39 -4.51
C SER A 4 17.17 12.08 -3.91
N ASN A 5 16.06 12.10 -4.64
CA ASN A 5 14.85 12.82 -4.24
C ASN A 5 14.05 12.09 -3.15
N LEU A 6 14.03 10.76 -3.21
CA LEU A 6 13.48 9.93 -2.14
C LEU A 6 14.29 10.10 -0.84
N PHE A 7 15.62 10.24 -0.96
CA PHE A 7 16.50 10.47 0.17
C PHE A 7 16.20 11.81 0.85
N ASP A 8 15.99 12.88 0.10
CA ASP A 8 15.67 14.21 0.63
C ASP A 8 14.30 14.22 1.30
N PHE A 9 13.30 13.55 0.74
CA PHE A 9 11.98 13.38 1.36
C PHE A 9 12.09 12.63 2.70
N VAL A 10 12.81 11.50 2.72
CA VAL A 10 13.05 10.74 3.95
C VAL A 10 13.82 11.56 5.01
N GLN A 11 14.78 12.39 4.60
CA GLN A 11 15.48 13.29 5.54
C GLN A 11 14.54 14.35 6.13
N CYS A 12 13.62 14.89 5.33
CA CYS A 12 12.60 15.81 5.84
C CYS A 12 11.66 15.13 6.83
N MET A 13 11.25 13.89 6.56
CA MET A 13 10.40 13.10 7.46
C MET A 13 11.03 12.85 8.83
N ARG A 14 12.35 12.78 8.93
CA ARG A 14 13.06 12.58 10.22
C ARG A 14 12.84 13.70 11.24
N GLN A 15 12.48 14.90 10.79
CA GLN A 15 12.24 16.08 11.64
C GLN A 15 10.78 16.22 12.06
N MET A 16 9.89 15.36 11.59
CA MET A 16 8.46 15.36 11.91
C MET A 16 8.20 14.68 13.25
N GLU A 17 7.17 15.12 13.96
CA GLU A 17 6.59 14.37 15.07
C GLU A 17 6.00 13.03 14.58
N ASP A 18 5.79 12.08 15.47
CA ASP A 18 5.40 10.70 15.09
C ASP A 18 4.08 10.64 14.31
N TYR A 19 3.13 11.52 14.62
CA TYR A 19 1.85 11.59 13.90
C TYR A 19 2.04 12.08 12.45
N GLU A 20 2.75 13.18 12.26
CA GLU A 20 3.04 13.73 10.93
C GLU A 20 3.90 12.79 10.09
N TYR A 21 4.85 12.11 10.77
CA TYR A 21 5.64 11.07 10.16
C TYR A 21 4.77 9.91 9.66
N LEU A 22 3.80 9.44 10.47
CA LEU A 22 2.91 8.35 10.09
C LEU A 22 1.96 8.77 8.95
N LEU A 23 1.45 10.01 8.94
CA LEU A 23 0.71 10.57 7.80
C LEU A 23 1.56 10.55 6.52
N SER A 24 2.81 10.97 6.60
CA SER A 24 3.73 10.98 5.46
C SER A 24 4.07 9.57 4.98
N LEU A 25 4.20 8.62 5.92
CA LEU A 25 4.44 7.20 5.62
C LEU A 25 3.23 6.60 4.89
N LEU A 26 2.01 6.86 5.35
CA LEU A 26 0.77 6.45 4.69
C LEU A 26 0.66 7.05 3.30
N ALA A 27 0.88 8.36 3.14
CA ALA A 27 0.86 9.04 1.85
C ALA A 27 1.85 8.41 0.86
N HIS A 28 3.05 8.05 1.32
CA HIS A 28 4.07 7.48 0.46
C HIS A 28 3.77 6.01 0.11
N HIS A 29 3.50 5.15 1.10
CA HIS A 29 3.34 3.72 0.86
C HIS A 29 1.95 3.35 0.32
N CYS A 30 0.91 4.05 0.75
CA CYS A 30 -0.47 3.81 0.34
C CYS A 30 -0.98 4.84 -0.69
N GLY A 31 -0.13 5.74 -1.18
CA GLY A 31 -0.49 6.78 -2.14
C GLY A 31 -1.29 6.27 -3.35
N PRO A 32 -0.89 5.18 -4.02
CA PRO A 32 -1.69 4.61 -5.11
C PRO A 32 -3.10 4.20 -4.69
N THR A 33 -3.28 3.70 -3.47
CA THR A 33 -4.60 3.37 -2.93
C THR A 33 -5.35 4.65 -2.55
N ILE A 34 -4.72 5.60 -1.87
CA ILE A 34 -5.31 6.88 -1.50
C ILE A 34 -5.84 7.64 -2.72
N GLU A 35 -5.06 7.67 -3.80
CA GLU A 35 -5.45 8.30 -5.08
C GLU A 35 -6.34 7.39 -5.96
N ARG A 36 -6.81 6.25 -5.44
CA ARG A 36 -7.76 5.33 -6.08
C ARG A 36 -7.27 4.67 -7.38
N VAL A 37 -5.96 4.62 -7.62
CA VAL A 37 -5.36 3.91 -8.78
C VAL A 37 -4.97 2.47 -8.45
N LYS A 38 -5.02 2.10 -7.17
CA LYS A 38 -4.76 0.75 -6.68
C LYS A 38 -5.85 0.32 -5.70
N VAL A 39 -6.23 -0.95 -5.73
CA VAL A 39 -7.31 -1.51 -4.89
C VAL A 39 -6.98 -1.38 -3.41
N SER A 40 -5.80 -1.84 -3.01
CA SER A 40 -5.35 -1.78 -1.62
C SER A 40 -3.83 -1.77 -1.50
N SER A 41 -3.33 -1.38 -0.34
CA SER A 41 -1.91 -1.39 0.02
C SER A 41 -1.70 -2.08 1.36
N LEU A 42 -0.62 -2.84 1.45
CA LEU A 42 -0.20 -3.48 2.69
C LEU A 42 0.81 -2.57 3.40
N LEU A 43 0.56 -2.25 4.66
CA LEU A 43 1.45 -1.44 5.48
C LEU A 43 1.83 -2.20 6.76
N ASN A 44 3.11 -2.16 7.10
CA ASN A 44 3.63 -2.70 8.35
C ASN A 44 3.97 -1.53 9.28
N ILE A 45 3.19 -1.34 10.32
CA ILE A 45 3.32 -0.26 11.30
C ILE A 45 4.02 -0.82 12.53
N ARG A 46 5.26 -0.38 12.76
CA ARG A 46 6.09 -0.86 13.87
C ARG A 46 6.76 0.27 14.62
N ASN A 47 6.94 0.08 15.91
CA ASN A 47 7.80 0.93 16.70
C ASN A 47 9.26 0.75 16.27
N SER A 48 10.03 1.81 16.39
CA SER A 48 11.48 1.82 16.22
C SER A 48 12.14 2.43 17.46
N LYS A 49 13.48 2.43 17.51
CA LYS A 49 14.21 3.04 18.65
C LYS A 49 13.82 4.50 18.92
N ASN A 50 13.41 5.23 17.87
CA ASN A 50 13.19 6.67 17.94
C ASN A 50 11.75 7.07 17.59
N ARG A 51 10.83 6.12 17.38
CA ARG A 51 9.43 6.41 16.99
C ARG A 51 8.47 5.38 17.51
N LEU A 52 7.37 5.84 18.06
CA LEU A 52 6.30 5.03 18.64
C LEU A 52 5.09 4.94 17.69
N LEU A 53 5.32 4.52 16.46
CA LEU A 53 4.30 4.54 15.39
C LEU A 53 3.11 3.62 15.66
N SER A 54 3.33 2.49 16.34
CA SER A 54 2.23 1.58 16.73
C SER A 54 1.31 2.24 17.74
N GLU A 55 1.84 3.03 18.67
CA GLU A 55 1.05 3.76 19.66
C GLU A 55 0.25 4.89 19.00
N VAL A 56 0.87 5.64 18.10
CA VAL A 56 0.18 6.67 17.31
C VAL A 56 -0.94 6.05 16.49
N TRP A 57 -0.67 4.92 15.83
CA TRP A 57 -1.68 4.19 15.06
C TRP A 57 -2.85 3.74 15.93
N GLU A 58 -2.57 3.12 17.07
CA GLU A 58 -3.61 2.63 17.98
C GLU A 58 -4.52 3.76 18.51
N ASN A 59 -3.92 4.90 18.88
CA ASN A 59 -4.63 6.02 19.48
C ASN A 59 -5.32 6.94 18.46
N ARG A 60 -4.82 7.04 17.22
CA ARG A 60 -5.28 8.02 16.22
C ARG A 60 -5.63 7.41 14.86
N LYS A 61 -5.86 6.10 14.81
CA LYS A 61 -6.15 5.38 13.56
C LYS A 61 -7.34 5.96 12.82
N GLU A 62 -8.44 6.22 13.51
CA GLU A 62 -9.66 6.74 12.90
C GLU A 62 -9.43 8.13 12.25
N GLU A 63 -8.66 8.99 12.91
CA GLU A 63 -8.31 10.31 12.38
C GLU A 63 -7.42 10.19 11.14
N LEU A 64 -6.41 9.30 11.17
CA LEU A 64 -5.53 9.03 10.03
C LEU A 64 -6.31 8.49 8.83
N LEU A 65 -7.23 7.55 9.05
CA LEU A 65 -8.06 6.97 8.00
C LEU A 65 -9.02 8.00 7.42
N GLN A 66 -9.65 8.82 8.26
CA GLN A 66 -10.53 9.90 7.84
C GLN A 66 -9.78 10.96 7.02
N PHE A 67 -8.54 11.29 7.41
CA PHE A 67 -7.71 12.26 6.69
C PHE A 67 -7.51 11.87 5.22
N PHE A 68 -7.38 10.58 4.93
CA PHE A 68 -7.17 10.04 3.59
C PHE A 68 -8.45 9.52 2.92
N GLY A 69 -9.56 9.38 3.65
CA GLY A 69 -10.80 8.80 3.14
C GLY A 69 -10.68 7.32 2.76
N VAL A 70 -9.91 6.54 3.53
CA VAL A 70 -9.67 5.12 3.32
C VAL A 70 -10.12 4.29 4.51
N SER A 71 -10.28 2.99 4.31
CA SER A 71 -10.54 1.99 5.34
C SER A 71 -9.28 1.17 5.64
N SER A 72 -9.25 0.53 6.81
CA SER A 72 -8.17 -0.40 7.17
C SER A 72 -8.70 -1.71 7.71
N PHE A 73 -7.92 -2.78 7.53
CA PHE A 73 -8.18 -4.07 8.12
C PHE A 73 -6.89 -4.67 8.69
N SER A 74 -6.91 -5.07 9.97
CA SER A 74 -5.78 -5.67 10.67
C SER A 74 -5.60 -7.13 10.28
N LEU A 75 -4.53 -7.44 9.54
CA LEU A 75 -4.21 -8.81 9.15
C LEU A 75 -3.40 -9.55 10.21
N LYS A 76 -2.49 -8.84 10.88
CA LYS A 76 -1.67 -9.39 11.95
C LYS A 76 -1.30 -8.28 12.93
N LYS A 77 -1.45 -8.56 14.22
CA LYS A 77 -0.98 -7.67 15.32
C LYS A 77 -0.18 -8.51 16.31
N ASP A 78 0.99 -8.01 16.68
CA ASP A 78 1.85 -8.57 17.72
C ASP A 78 2.51 -7.43 18.52
N ASP A 79 3.32 -7.76 19.53
CA ASP A 79 3.98 -6.77 20.39
C ASP A 79 4.93 -5.84 19.62
N SER A 80 5.36 -6.22 18.43
CA SER A 80 6.26 -5.44 17.59
C SER A 80 5.56 -4.46 16.65
N GLY A 81 4.24 -4.63 16.43
CA GLY A 81 3.45 -3.77 15.55
C GLY A 81 2.27 -4.46 14.89
N GLU A 82 1.80 -3.84 13.83
CA GLU A 82 0.60 -4.28 13.12
C GLU A 82 0.81 -4.27 11.61
N ILE A 83 0.37 -5.34 10.94
CA ILE A 83 0.28 -5.41 9.48
C ILE A 83 -1.17 -5.13 9.11
N VAL A 84 -1.37 -4.04 8.38
CA VAL A 84 -2.70 -3.55 8.00
C VAL A 84 -2.85 -3.49 6.49
N LEU A 85 -4.03 -3.85 6.01
CA LEU A 85 -4.47 -3.59 4.65
C LEU A 85 -5.20 -2.25 4.64
N ILE A 86 -4.74 -1.31 3.83
CA ILE A 86 -5.38 -0.01 3.58
C ILE A 86 -6.11 -0.12 2.25
N TYR A 87 -7.40 0.25 2.18
CA TYR A 87 -8.22 0.03 1.00
C TYR A 87 -9.39 1.01 0.88
N HIS A 88 -9.94 1.12 -0.33
CA HIS A 88 -11.29 1.64 -0.57
C HIS A 88 -12.27 0.48 -0.65
N GLU A 89 -13.35 0.55 0.11
CA GLU A 89 -14.31 -0.54 0.25
C GLU A 89 -14.96 -0.92 -1.10
N ASP A 90 -15.35 0.07 -1.89
CA ASP A 90 -15.96 -0.12 -3.20
C ASP A 90 -15.01 -0.81 -4.19
N LEU A 91 -13.74 -0.37 -4.26
CA LEU A 91 -12.73 -0.98 -5.12
C LEU A 91 -12.40 -2.42 -4.70
N LEU A 92 -12.31 -2.66 -3.38
CA LEU A 92 -12.03 -4.01 -2.89
C LEU A 92 -13.20 -4.97 -3.16
N LYS A 93 -14.45 -4.51 -2.96
CA LYS A 93 -15.65 -5.28 -3.29
C LYS A 93 -15.67 -5.63 -4.78
N GLU A 94 -15.48 -4.64 -5.65
CA GLU A 94 -15.41 -4.86 -7.09
C GLU A 94 -14.33 -5.89 -7.47
N GLN A 95 -13.14 -5.76 -6.87
CA GLN A 95 -12.03 -6.67 -7.13
C GLN A 95 -12.35 -8.11 -6.73
N LEU A 96 -12.94 -8.31 -5.55
CA LEU A 96 -13.24 -9.64 -5.02
C LEU A 96 -14.46 -10.30 -5.68
N CYS A 97 -15.37 -9.52 -6.30
CA CYS A 97 -16.52 -10.04 -7.05
C CYS A 97 -16.21 -10.51 -8.48
N LYS A 98 -15.00 -10.24 -9.00
CA LYS A 98 -14.63 -10.70 -10.35
C LYS A 98 -14.64 -12.22 -10.41
N LYS A 99 -15.32 -12.80 -11.42
CA LYS A 99 -15.50 -14.25 -11.55
C LYS A 99 -14.18 -15.01 -11.46
N GLU A 100 -13.16 -14.57 -12.17
CA GLU A 100 -11.82 -15.19 -12.17
C GLU A 100 -11.15 -15.18 -10.78
N HIS A 101 -11.37 -14.10 -10.00
CA HIS A 101 -10.84 -13.99 -8.64
C HIS A 101 -11.58 -14.91 -7.67
N VAL A 102 -12.90 -14.98 -7.76
CA VAL A 102 -13.73 -15.92 -6.96
C VAL A 102 -13.32 -17.36 -7.25
N GLU A 103 -13.22 -17.75 -8.53
CA GLU A 103 -12.79 -19.10 -8.94
C GLU A 103 -11.36 -19.41 -8.46
N PHE A 104 -10.46 -18.44 -8.50
CA PHE A 104 -9.10 -18.61 -8.01
C PHE A 104 -9.04 -18.75 -6.49
N LEU A 105 -9.69 -17.86 -5.75
CA LEU A 105 -9.68 -17.83 -4.28
C LEU A 105 -10.39 -19.06 -3.69
N SER A 106 -11.40 -19.62 -4.37
CA SER A 106 -12.07 -20.85 -3.91
C SER A 106 -11.11 -22.02 -3.72
N ARG A 107 -10.02 -22.08 -4.49
CA ARG A 107 -8.96 -23.11 -4.36
C ARG A 107 -8.22 -23.04 -3.04
N PHE A 108 -8.29 -21.92 -2.35
CA PHE A 108 -7.69 -21.68 -1.03
C PHE A 108 -8.69 -21.78 0.12
N GLY A 109 -9.97 -22.11 -0.19
CA GLY A 109 -11.03 -22.31 0.79
C GLY A 109 -11.95 -21.12 1.02
N TYR A 110 -11.81 -20.04 0.23
CA TYR A 110 -12.77 -18.93 0.24
C TYR A 110 -14.09 -19.40 -0.36
N GLN A 111 -15.22 -18.99 0.25
CA GLN A 111 -16.55 -19.38 -0.24
C GLN A 111 -17.09 -18.31 -1.18
N ASN A 112 -17.80 -18.73 -2.23
CA ASN A 112 -18.26 -17.82 -3.29
C ASN A 112 -19.39 -16.87 -2.86
N ASP A 113 -20.10 -17.21 -1.78
CA ASP A 113 -21.22 -16.46 -1.21
C ASP A 113 -20.80 -15.51 -0.09
N TRP A 114 -19.52 -15.44 0.24
CA TRP A 114 -19.01 -14.54 1.26
C TRP A 114 -19.00 -13.09 0.79
N ASP A 115 -19.26 -12.18 1.75
CA ASP A 115 -18.98 -10.77 1.55
C ASP A 115 -17.48 -10.44 1.68
N TYR A 116 -17.11 -9.22 1.36
CA TYR A 116 -15.70 -8.81 1.37
C TYR A 116 -15.08 -8.84 2.78
N LEU A 117 -15.86 -8.64 3.86
CA LEU A 117 -15.37 -8.72 5.24
C LEU A 117 -15.06 -10.17 5.62
N GLN A 118 -15.89 -11.11 5.19
CA GLN A 118 -15.64 -12.55 5.39
C GLN A 118 -14.39 -12.99 4.62
N TYR A 119 -14.15 -12.45 3.41
CA TYR A 119 -12.90 -12.66 2.69
C TYR A 119 -11.69 -12.11 3.47
N LEU A 120 -11.78 -10.91 4.04
CA LEU A 120 -10.71 -10.31 4.84
C LEU A 120 -10.45 -11.09 6.14
N GLU A 121 -11.49 -11.52 6.85
CA GLU A 121 -11.37 -12.35 8.05
C GLU A 121 -10.71 -13.70 7.74
N PHE A 122 -11.03 -14.29 6.60
CA PHE A 122 -10.40 -15.53 6.20
C PHE A 122 -8.94 -15.32 5.77
N LEU A 123 -8.63 -14.25 5.05
CA LEU A 123 -7.26 -13.85 4.74
C LEU A 123 -6.44 -13.68 6.01
N LYS A 124 -6.98 -13.01 7.03
CA LYS A 124 -6.36 -12.84 8.36
C LYS A 124 -6.05 -14.18 9.01
N LYS A 125 -6.98 -15.14 8.99
CA LYS A 125 -6.76 -16.49 9.52
C LYS A 125 -5.63 -17.22 8.80
N ARG A 126 -5.44 -16.97 7.52
CA ARG A 126 -4.35 -17.53 6.71
C ARG A 126 -3.03 -16.79 6.89
N TYR A 127 -3.08 -15.53 7.36
CA TYR A 127 -1.91 -14.70 7.62
C TYR A 127 -1.26 -15.09 8.95
N THR A 128 -0.58 -16.26 8.99
CA THR A 128 0.07 -16.80 10.19
C THR A 128 1.54 -16.34 10.28
N ASN A 129 2.47 -17.24 10.01
CA ASN A 129 3.91 -16.95 10.01
C ASN A 129 4.40 -16.37 8.68
N LEU A 130 3.76 -16.74 7.58
CA LEU A 130 4.07 -16.26 6.24
C LEU A 130 2.87 -15.52 5.65
N CYS A 131 3.17 -14.54 4.83
CA CYS A 131 2.17 -13.83 4.04
C CYS A 131 1.56 -14.80 3.01
N PRO A 132 0.24 -15.03 3.01
CA PRO A 132 -0.40 -15.89 2.03
C PRO A 132 -0.29 -15.26 0.64
N HIS A 133 0.16 -16.03 -0.35
CA HIS A 133 0.49 -15.48 -1.68
C HIS A 133 -0.74 -15.00 -2.45
N GLU A 134 -1.93 -15.57 -2.18
CA GLU A 134 -3.19 -15.11 -2.77
C GLU A 134 -3.58 -13.69 -2.36
N ILE A 135 -2.90 -13.08 -1.39
CA ILE A 135 -3.05 -11.65 -1.05
C ILE A 135 -2.83 -10.74 -2.27
N GLY A 136 -2.09 -11.21 -3.28
CA GLY A 136 -1.92 -10.48 -4.54
C GLY A 136 -3.24 -10.09 -5.19
N VAL A 137 -4.30 -10.91 -5.06
CA VAL A 137 -5.65 -10.58 -5.55
C VAL A 137 -6.23 -9.39 -4.79
N PHE A 138 -6.09 -9.37 -3.47
CA PHE A 138 -6.55 -8.26 -2.61
C PHE A 138 -5.77 -6.98 -2.90
N LEU A 139 -4.49 -7.10 -3.25
CA LEU A 139 -3.63 -5.97 -3.61
C LEU A 139 -3.87 -5.44 -5.04
N GLY A 140 -4.76 -6.08 -5.81
CA GLY A 140 -5.09 -5.69 -7.17
C GLY A 140 -4.04 -6.08 -8.21
N TYR A 141 -3.21 -7.08 -7.93
CA TYR A 141 -2.25 -7.59 -8.91
C TYR A 141 -2.96 -8.41 -9.99
N PRO A 142 -2.44 -8.42 -11.25
CA PRO A 142 -3.00 -9.26 -12.31
C PRO A 142 -3.07 -10.71 -11.88
N ILE A 143 -4.24 -11.32 -12.06
CA ILE A 143 -4.49 -12.69 -11.58
C ILE A 143 -3.51 -13.71 -12.19
N TYR A 144 -3.14 -13.51 -13.46
CA TYR A 144 -2.16 -14.36 -14.12
C TYR A 144 -0.80 -14.32 -13.40
N ASP A 145 -0.30 -13.13 -13.04
CA ASP A 145 0.99 -12.98 -12.34
C ASP A 145 0.93 -13.60 -10.94
N VAL A 146 -0.20 -13.45 -10.22
CA VAL A 146 -0.43 -14.11 -8.92
C VAL A 146 -0.40 -15.64 -9.08
N MET A 147 -1.09 -16.18 -10.09
CA MET A 147 -1.11 -17.60 -10.37
C MET A 147 0.28 -18.15 -10.71
N GLN A 148 1.04 -17.45 -11.56
CA GLN A 148 2.41 -17.87 -11.93
C GLN A 148 3.34 -17.86 -10.71
N PHE A 149 3.24 -16.82 -9.88
CA PHE A 149 4.04 -16.72 -8.65
C PHE A 149 3.82 -17.91 -7.70
N ILE A 150 2.57 -18.37 -7.58
CA ILE A 150 2.20 -19.49 -6.69
C ILE A 150 2.53 -20.86 -7.30
N SER A 151 2.16 -21.06 -8.55
CA SER A 151 2.21 -22.38 -9.19
C SER A 151 3.59 -22.73 -9.77
N CYS A 152 4.40 -21.72 -10.08
CA CYS A 152 5.67 -21.88 -10.75
C CYS A 152 6.80 -21.10 -10.02
N PRO A 153 7.17 -21.48 -8.78
CA PRO A 153 8.10 -20.70 -7.93
C PRO A 153 9.50 -20.53 -8.56
N ASN A 154 9.90 -21.45 -9.44
CA ASN A 154 11.20 -21.41 -10.14
C ASN A 154 11.16 -20.71 -11.50
N LYS A 155 9.97 -20.25 -11.95
CA LYS A 155 9.84 -19.53 -13.22
C LYS A 155 10.47 -18.15 -13.08
N GLU A 156 11.37 -17.82 -13.99
CA GLU A 156 11.92 -16.47 -14.07
C GLU A 156 10.83 -15.48 -14.46
N CYS A 157 10.70 -14.40 -13.68
CA CYS A 157 9.85 -13.29 -14.03
C CYS A 157 10.57 -12.37 -15.03
N ARG A 158 9.80 -11.71 -15.89
CA ARG A 158 10.33 -10.76 -16.87
C ARG A 158 10.85 -9.49 -16.24
N PHE A 159 10.16 -9.07 -15.17
CA PHE A 159 10.42 -7.80 -14.51
C PHE A 159 9.93 -7.84 -13.06
N VAL A 160 10.60 -7.09 -12.16
CA VAL A 160 10.21 -6.95 -10.75
C VAL A 160 9.99 -5.47 -10.44
N GLY A 161 8.79 -5.13 -9.99
CA GLY A 161 8.43 -3.80 -9.52
C GLY A 161 7.51 -3.92 -8.29
N TYR A 162 6.28 -3.43 -8.37
CA TYR A 162 5.29 -3.62 -7.30
C TYR A 162 4.91 -5.08 -7.08
N TRP A 163 5.05 -5.90 -8.13
CA TRP A 163 4.96 -7.36 -8.09
C TRP A 163 5.96 -7.98 -9.07
N LYS A 164 6.07 -9.32 -9.07
CA LYS A 164 6.81 -10.06 -10.10
C LYS A 164 5.94 -10.23 -11.35
N VAL A 165 6.34 -9.61 -12.45
CA VAL A 165 5.64 -9.63 -13.74
C VAL A 165 6.08 -10.84 -14.55
N TYR A 166 5.13 -11.67 -14.97
CA TYR A 166 5.39 -12.84 -15.81
C TYR A 166 4.88 -12.65 -17.23
N GLU A 167 3.90 -11.74 -17.42
CA GLU A 167 3.33 -11.44 -18.74
C GLU A 167 3.02 -9.93 -18.86
N ASN A 168 2.87 -9.45 -20.10
CA ASN A 168 2.45 -8.06 -20.38
C ASN A 168 3.32 -6.99 -19.68
N GLU A 169 4.66 -7.11 -19.86
CA GLU A 169 5.64 -6.23 -19.20
C GLU A 169 5.36 -4.75 -19.45
N GLU A 170 4.97 -4.35 -20.67
CA GLU A 170 4.70 -2.94 -20.99
C GLU A 170 3.48 -2.41 -20.23
N VAL A 171 2.40 -3.20 -20.15
CA VAL A 171 1.22 -2.84 -19.35
C VAL A 171 1.57 -2.72 -17.86
N ALA A 172 2.39 -3.62 -17.35
CA ALA A 172 2.84 -3.55 -15.96
C ALA A 172 3.67 -2.30 -15.68
N LYS A 173 4.55 -1.91 -16.60
CA LYS A 173 5.35 -0.67 -16.50
C LYS A 173 4.48 0.58 -16.48
N GLU A 174 3.43 0.62 -17.29
CA GLU A 174 2.46 1.73 -17.29
C GLU A 174 1.72 1.82 -15.95
N ILE A 175 1.26 0.69 -15.40
CA ILE A 175 0.64 0.63 -14.08
C ILE A 175 1.62 1.09 -12.99
N PHE A 176 2.88 0.65 -13.04
CA PHE A 176 3.89 1.06 -12.06
C PHE A 176 4.17 2.57 -12.11
N ARG A 177 4.19 3.13 -13.32
CA ARG A 177 4.32 4.59 -13.51
C ARG A 177 3.14 5.33 -12.88
N SER A 178 1.91 4.88 -13.13
CA SER A 178 0.71 5.48 -12.51
C SER A 178 0.74 5.40 -10.98
N TYR A 179 1.29 4.32 -10.41
CA TYR A 179 1.47 4.19 -8.97
C TYR A 179 2.52 5.15 -8.42
N ASP A 180 3.63 5.34 -9.15
CA ASP A 180 4.68 6.28 -8.74
C ASP A 180 4.19 7.73 -8.80
N GLU A 181 3.41 8.09 -9.82
CA GLU A 181 2.76 9.40 -9.94
C GLU A 181 1.75 9.62 -8.79
N ALA A 182 0.92 8.64 -8.49
CA ALA A 182 -0.05 8.71 -7.40
C ALA A 182 0.62 8.87 -6.02
N LYS A 183 1.76 8.21 -5.79
CA LYS A 183 2.56 8.44 -4.57
C LYS A 183 3.00 9.89 -4.44
N GLN A 184 3.51 10.48 -5.52
CA GLN A 184 3.96 11.87 -5.51
C GLN A 184 2.80 12.81 -5.22
N ILE A 185 1.65 12.61 -5.88
CA ILE A 185 0.44 13.41 -5.69
C ILE A 185 -0.03 13.31 -4.23
N SER A 186 -0.12 12.10 -3.69
CA SER A 186 -0.54 11.87 -2.31
C SER A 186 0.40 12.54 -1.30
N CYS A 187 1.72 12.41 -1.49
CA CYS A 187 2.71 13.08 -0.65
C CYS A 187 2.58 14.61 -0.71
N LEU A 188 2.42 15.19 -1.90
CA LEU A 188 2.25 16.64 -2.08
C LEU A 188 1.00 17.16 -1.37
N LYS A 189 -0.16 16.51 -1.60
CA LYS A 189 -1.43 16.86 -0.94
C LYS A 189 -1.33 16.78 0.59
N THR A 190 -0.62 15.76 1.09
CA THR A 190 -0.42 15.55 2.53
C THR A 190 0.43 16.67 3.13
N VAL A 191 1.54 17.00 2.49
CA VAL A 191 2.42 18.09 2.93
C VAL A 191 1.72 19.45 2.90
N GLU A 192 0.88 19.69 1.90
CA GLU A 192 0.05 20.92 1.83
C GLU A 192 -0.89 21.06 3.00
N LYS A 193 -1.53 19.97 3.40
CA LYS A 193 -2.48 19.97 4.53
C LYS A 193 -1.78 20.09 5.89
N ILE A 194 -0.64 19.43 6.07
CA ILE A 194 0.07 19.39 7.36
C ILE A 194 0.89 20.67 7.57
N PHE A 195 1.52 21.21 6.53
CA PHE A 195 2.46 22.32 6.61
C PHE A 195 2.09 23.47 5.66
N PRO A 196 0.95 24.15 5.86
CA PRO A 196 0.46 25.14 4.89
C PRO A 196 1.43 26.29 4.62
N GLU A 197 2.29 26.70 5.59
CA GLU A 197 3.20 27.85 5.46
C GLU A 197 4.63 27.62 5.99
N SER A 198 5.20 26.41 5.91
CA SER A 198 6.51 26.11 6.49
C SER A 198 7.67 26.09 5.48
N ALA A 199 8.89 26.39 5.97
CA ALA A 199 10.14 26.19 5.22
C ALA A 199 10.33 24.69 4.84
N LEU A 200 9.78 23.77 5.64
CA LEU A 200 9.78 22.33 5.40
C LEU A 200 8.96 22.00 4.16
N LYS A 201 7.78 22.60 3.98
CA LYS A 201 6.97 22.49 2.75
C LYS A 201 7.81 22.81 1.51
N ARG A 202 8.52 23.93 1.50
CA ARG A 202 9.35 24.33 0.34
C ARG A 202 10.46 23.32 0.03
N LYS A 203 11.09 22.74 1.05
CA LYS A 203 12.11 21.69 0.87
C LYS A 203 11.52 20.41 0.27
N ILE A 204 10.39 19.96 0.80
CA ILE A 204 9.70 18.74 0.34
C ILE A 204 9.19 18.94 -1.10
N TYR A 205 8.57 20.08 -1.40
CA TYR A 205 8.13 20.42 -2.77
C TYR A 205 9.29 20.40 -3.77
N LYS A 206 10.40 21.05 -3.44
CA LYS A 206 11.59 21.06 -4.29
C LYS A 206 12.14 19.65 -4.54
N SER A 207 12.11 18.81 -3.51
CA SER A 207 12.52 17.40 -3.62
C SER A 207 11.59 16.58 -4.53
N LEU A 208 10.28 16.71 -4.39
CA LEU A 208 9.29 15.97 -5.14
C LEU A 208 9.17 16.45 -6.60
N MET A 209 9.21 17.77 -6.85
CA MET A 209 9.09 18.35 -8.20
C MET A 209 10.32 18.12 -9.08
N ASN A 210 11.52 18.01 -8.50
CA ASN A 210 12.73 17.69 -9.25
C ASN A 210 12.74 16.24 -9.77
N SER A 211 11.81 15.40 -9.33
CA SER A 211 11.65 14.01 -9.82
C SER A 211 10.81 13.90 -11.10
N THR A 212 10.03 14.93 -11.44
CA THR A 212 9.14 14.94 -12.61
C THR A 212 9.78 15.49 -13.88
N LEU A 213 10.97 16.10 -13.79
CA LEU A 213 11.66 16.76 -14.92
C LEU A 213 12.88 15.95 -15.45
N SER A 214 13.02 14.72 -15.06
CA SER A 214 14.09 13.81 -15.49
C SER A 214 13.50 12.45 -15.88
#